data_79d42e8376cc4db92fc65cc8e5ee839e
#
_entry.id   79d42e8376cc4db92fc65cc8e5ee839e
#
_cell.length_a   1.000
_cell.length_b   1.000
_cell.length_c   1.000
_cell.angle_alpha   90.00
_cell.angle_beta   90.00
_cell.angle_gamma   90.00
#
_symmetry.space_group_name_H-M   'P 1'
#
loop_
_entity.id
_entity.type
_entity.pdbx_description
1 polymer ?
#
loop_
_entity_poly.entity_id
_entity_poly.type
_entity_poly.pdbx_seq_one_letter_code
_entity_poly.pdbx_strand_id
1 'polypeptide(L)'
;MQNAGPLDPLTSGGILHAILGTLIMIAIALAVVIPLGVACAVYMNEMPGPFSRFVRTISEAMTALPSIVAGLFIYASLILILGFDKSGFAAAMAISVMMLPIIIRASDVVLRLVPGSLKEASYALGAGQWRTVWHVTLPTARSGLMTAIILGTARGIGETSPVLLTAGFTAALNVNPASGPMVSLPLATFEFVKSPEPTMIARGFGTAAVLMFLVLLLFIVARIIGGRGPGNLSKSQMRRRAKRSREDHQRFTKREASRSDSVQPTPPSSSSSRSLDFGDSP
;
A
#
# COMPACT_ATOMS: atom_id res chain seq x y z
N MET A 1 -5.13 -13.63 31.68
CA MET A 1 -3.86 -14.38 31.58
C MET A 1 -2.74 -13.40 31.84
N GLN A 2 -2.15 -13.50 33.00
CA GLN A 2 -1.03 -12.64 33.44
C GLN A 2 0.29 -13.25 32.96
N ASN A 3 1.33 -12.43 32.83
CA ASN A 3 2.68 -12.96 32.66
C ASN A 3 3.04 -13.86 33.83
N ALA A 4 3.65 -15.00 33.54
CA ALA A 4 4.31 -15.79 34.56
C ALA A 4 5.57 -15.05 35.05
N GLY A 5 5.84 -15.19 36.35
CA GLY A 5 7.07 -14.66 36.94
C GLY A 5 8.33 -15.41 36.49
N PRO A 6 9.53 -14.89 36.84
CA PRO A 6 10.80 -15.52 36.45
C PRO A 6 10.96 -16.95 36.98
N LEU A 7 10.38 -17.26 38.15
CA LEU A 7 10.46 -18.56 38.80
C LEU A 7 9.32 -19.53 38.42
N ASP A 8 8.35 -19.05 37.63
CA ASP A 8 7.22 -19.89 37.25
C ASP A 8 7.60 -20.88 36.14
N PRO A 9 7.07 -22.10 36.14
CA PRO A 9 7.35 -23.08 35.08
C PRO A 9 6.92 -22.59 33.73
N LEU A 10 7.58 -23.04 32.64
CA LEU A 10 7.29 -22.66 31.26
C LEU A 10 5.84 -22.95 30.81
N THR A 11 5.16 -23.84 31.52
CA THR A 11 3.75 -24.20 31.29
C THR A 11 2.76 -23.17 31.83
N SER A 12 3.21 -22.25 32.69
CA SER A 12 2.37 -21.20 33.31
C SER A 12 2.47 -19.88 32.54
N GLY A 13 1.44 -19.05 32.68
CA GLY A 13 1.38 -17.73 32.10
C GLY A 13 0.94 -17.69 30.62
N GLY A 14 1.04 -16.54 30.01
CA GLY A 14 0.65 -16.32 28.61
C GLY A 14 0.99 -14.92 28.12
N ILE A 15 1.00 -14.74 26.80
CA ILE A 15 1.36 -13.49 26.10
C ILE A 15 0.14 -12.82 25.45
N LEU A 16 -1.09 -13.23 25.81
CA LEU A 16 -2.31 -12.70 25.19
C LEU A 16 -2.42 -11.17 25.33
N HIS A 17 -2.01 -10.62 26.48
CA HIS A 17 -1.99 -9.18 26.72
C HIS A 17 -1.09 -8.45 25.72
N ALA A 18 0.06 -9.01 25.35
CA ALA A 18 0.99 -8.44 24.38
C ALA A 18 0.47 -8.57 22.93
N ILE A 19 -0.22 -9.68 22.61
CA ILE A 19 -0.88 -9.86 21.29
C ILE A 19 -1.95 -8.79 21.09
N LEU A 20 -2.86 -8.66 22.08
CA LEU A 20 -3.95 -7.69 22.01
C LEU A 20 -3.41 -6.26 22.01
N GLY A 21 -2.40 -5.96 22.84
CA GLY A 21 -1.76 -4.65 22.85
C GLY A 21 -1.16 -4.29 21.48
N THR A 22 -0.45 -5.22 20.85
CA THR A 22 0.08 -5.00 19.49
C THR A 22 -1.03 -4.69 18.48
N LEU A 23 -2.10 -5.50 18.48
CA LEU A 23 -3.22 -5.32 17.54
C LEU A 23 -3.92 -3.98 17.74
N ILE A 24 -4.18 -3.59 18.99
CA ILE A 24 -4.83 -2.32 19.34
C ILE A 24 -3.95 -1.13 18.90
N MET A 25 -2.67 -1.12 19.28
CA MET A 25 -1.76 -0.03 18.93
C MET A 25 -1.62 0.12 17.41
N ILE A 26 -1.46 -0.99 16.68
CA ILE A 26 -1.36 -0.97 15.22
C ILE A 26 -2.67 -0.54 14.57
N ALA A 27 -3.82 -0.99 15.08
CA ALA A 27 -5.12 -0.56 14.54
C ALA A 27 -5.31 0.96 14.66
N ILE A 28 -4.95 1.55 15.82
CA ILE A 28 -5.00 3.00 16.03
C ILE A 28 -4.01 3.72 15.11
N ALA A 29 -2.77 3.24 15.04
CA ALA A 29 -1.76 3.81 14.16
C ALA A 29 -2.21 3.81 12.69
N LEU A 30 -2.77 2.69 12.21
CA LEU A 30 -3.30 2.59 10.85
C LEU A 30 -4.49 3.52 10.60
N ALA A 31 -5.39 3.66 11.56
CA ALA A 31 -6.52 4.58 11.47
C ALA A 31 -6.09 6.04 11.27
N VAL A 32 -4.93 6.42 11.81
CA VAL A 32 -4.33 7.76 11.65
C VAL A 32 -3.51 7.85 10.37
N VAL A 33 -2.60 6.88 10.15
CA VAL A 33 -1.57 6.98 9.11
C VAL A 33 -2.11 6.72 7.71
N ILE A 34 -3.10 5.82 7.55
CA ILE A 34 -3.65 5.52 6.22
C ILE A 34 -4.30 6.76 5.60
N PRO A 35 -5.30 7.42 6.24
CA PRO A 35 -5.93 8.58 5.64
C PRO A 35 -4.95 9.74 5.45
N LEU A 36 -4.11 10.02 6.45
CA LEU A 36 -3.16 11.12 6.38
C LEU A 36 -2.07 10.87 5.33
N GLY A 37 -1.49 9.68 5.31
CA GLY A 37 -0.42 9.30 4.37
C GLY A 37 -0.89 9.26 2.92
N VAL A 38 -2.07 8.67 2.67
CA VAL A 38 -2.64 8.65 1.32
C VAL A 38 -3.06 10.05 0.87
N ALA A 39 -3.69 10.86 1.75
CA ALA A 39 -4.07 12.23 1.42
C ALA A 39 -2.83 13.10 1.09
N CYS A 40 -1.75 13.00 1.88
CA CYS A 40 -0.49 13.68 1.58
C CYS A 40 0.11 13.24 0.22
N ALA A 41 0.11 11.94 -0.07
CA ALA A 41 0.63 11.42 -1.33
C ALA A 41 -0.20 11.89 -2.54
N VAL A 42 -1.54 11.88 -2.41
CA VAL A 42 -2.45 12.42 -3.43
C VAL A 42 -2.17 13.91 -3.64
N TYR A 43 -2.09 14.69 -2.56
CA TYR A 43 -1.79 16.12 -2.65
C TYR A 43 -0.48 16.39 -3.39
N MET A 44 0.60 15.69 -3.04
CA MET A 44 1.91 15.84 -3.68
C MET A 44 1.92 15.46 -5.17
N ASN A 45 1.03 14.54 -5.56
CA ASN A 45 0.95 14.07 -6.95
C ASN A 45 0.07 14.98 -7.83
N GLU A 46 -1.04 15.49 -7.27
CA GLU A 46 -2.03 16.26 -8.03
C GLU A 46 -1.80 17.78 -8.00
N MET A 47 -1.09 18.29 -6.98
CA MET A 47 -0.81 19.72 -6.80
C MET A 47 0.70 19.98 -6.74
N PRO A 48 1.41 19.92 -7.87
CA PRO A 48 2.85 20.23 -7.90
C PRO A 48 3.06 21.72 -7.57
N GLY A 49 3.91 21.99 -6.58
CA GLY A 49 4.19 23.37 -6.12
C GLY A 49 5.26 23.43 -5.04
N PRO A 50 5.60 24.62 -4.53
CA PRO A 50 6.62 24.75 -3.48
C PRO A 50 6.23 24.03 -2.20
N PHE A 51 4.96 24.06 -1.82
CA PHE A 51 4.46 23.35 -0.64
C PHE A 51 4.54 21.82 -0.80
N SER A 52 4.23 21.27 -1.97
CA SER A 52 4.39 19.86 -2.26
C SER A 52 5.86 19.43 -2.15
N ARG A 53 6.80 20.25 -2.62
CA ARG A 53 8.24 20.00 -2.45
C ARG A 53 8.66 20.02 -0.98
N PHE A 54 8.15 20.97 -0.21
CA PHE A 54 8.41 21.06 1.23
C PHE A 54 7.92 19.82 1.98
N VAL A 55 6.68 19.39 1.74
CA VAL A 55 6.11 18.16 2.35
C VAL A 55 6.93 16.92 1.98
N ARG A 56 7.39 16.85 0.74
CA ARG A 56 8.27 15.76 0.26
C ARG A 56 9.59 15.75 1.01
N THR A 57 10.25 16.91 1.13
CA THR A 57 11.53 17.05 1.85
C THR A 57 11.37 16.67 3.33
N ILE A 58 10.30 17.11 3.99
CA ILE A 58 10.01 16.69 5.38
C ILE A 58 9.80 15.19 5.47
N SER A 59 8.99 14.61 4.59
CA SER A 59 8.73 13.17 4.58
C SER A 59 10.03 12.37 4.35
N GLU A 60 10.93 12.84 3.50
CA GLU A 60 12.25 12.24 3.29
C GLU A 60 13.14 12.38 4.53
N ALA A 61 13.18 13.54 5.16
CA ALA A 61 13.94 13.77 6.39
C ALA A 61 13.43 12.87 7.53
N MET A 62 12.12 12.68 7.66
CA MET A 62 11.54 11.78 8.67
C MET A 62 11.97 10.32 8.48
N THR A 63 12.23 9.86 7.26
CA THR A 63 12.73 8.48 7.05
C THR A 63 14.14 8.26 7.57
N ALA A 64 14.94 9.32 7.72
CA ALA A 64 16.29 9.26 8.25
C ALA A 64 16.35 9.32 9.79
N LEU A 65 15.23 9.63 10.45
CA LEU A 65 15.21 9.74 11.91
C LEU A 65 15.38 8.37 12.58
N PRO A 66 16.26 8.24 13.59
CA PRO A 66 16.31 7.06 14.44
C PRO A 66 14.97 6.85 15.16
N SER A 67 14.49 5.60 15.23
CA SER A 67 13.18 5.28 15.82
C SER A 67 13.02 5.73 17.27
N ILE A 68 14.12 5.69 18.04
CA ILE A 68 14.12 6.17 19.43
C ILE A 68 13.84 7.68 19.52
N VAL A 69 14.30 8.46 18.56
CA VAL A 69 14.06 9.92 18.51
C VAL A 69 12.58 10.21 18.29
N ALA A 70 11.90 9.45 17.42
CA ALA A 70 10.46 9.56 17.25
C ALA A 70 9.70 9.22 18.55
N GLY A 71 10.15 8.20 19.28
CA GLY A 71 9.62 7.85 20.60
C GLY A 71 9.83 8.98 21.62
N LEU A 72 11.03 9.57 21.67
CA LEU A 72 11.33 10.71 22.54
C LEU A 72 10.51 11.94 22.18
N PHE A 73 10.30 12.21 20.91
CA PHE A 73 9.46 13.33 20.45
C PHE A 73 8.01 13.18 20.96
N ILE A 74 7.42 12.00 20.82
CA ILE A 74 6.06 11.75 21.31
C ILE A 74 6.04 11.72 22.85
N TYR A 75 7.06 11.18 23.49
CA TYR A 75 7.18 11.21 24.94
C TYR A 75 7.22 12.65 25.47
N ALA A 76 8.04 13.49 24.87
CA ALA A 76 8.16 14.90 25.27
C ALA A 76 6.87 15.69 24.97
N SER A 77 6.31 15.56 23.78
CA SER A 77 5.16 16.34 23.35
C SER A 77 3.86 15.87 24.00
N LEU A 78 3.57 14.56 23.95
CA LEU A 78 2.28 14.04 24.38
C LEU A 78 2.26 13.79 25.92
N ILE A 79 3.34 13.23 26.49
CA ILE A 79 3.37 12.84 27.90
C ILE A 79 3.82 14.01 28.77
N LEU A 80 4.96 14.64 28.47
CA LEU A 80 5.49 15.70 29.35
C LEU A 80 4.77 17.04 29.16
N ILE A 81 4.48 17.46 27.92
CA ILE A 81 3.87 18.79 27.67
C ILE A 81 2.36 18.72 27.79
N LEU A 82 1.70 17.75 27.17
CA LEU A 82 0.24 17.63 27.18
C LEU A 82 -0.32 16.88 28.39
N GLY A 83 0.54 16.25 29.23
CA GLY A 83 0.13 15.59 30.47
C GLY A 83 -0.58 14.24 30.29
N PHE A 84 -0.45 13.60 29.14
CA PHE A 84 -1.00 12.24 28.96
C PHE A 84 -0.17 11.21 29.70
N ASP A 85 -0.84 10.16 30.18
CA ASP A 85 -0.15 9.02 30.75
C ASP A 85 0.50 8.13 29.68
N LYS A 86 1.51 7.33 30.09
CA LYS A 86 2.00 6.24 29.28
C LYS A 86 0.85 5.28 28.98
N SER A 87 0.60 5.05 27.68
CA SER A 87 -0.60 4.33 27.25
C SER A 87 -0.42 3.72 25.86
N GLY A 88 -1.33 2.81 25.50
CA GLY A 88 -1.40 2.28 24.14
C GLY A 88 -1.62 3.35 23.09
N PHE A 89 -2.35 4.42 23.40
CA PHE A 89 -2.56 5.55 22.51
C PHE A 89 -1.26 6.33 22.25
N ALA A 90 -0.50 6.64 23.30
CA ALA A 90 0.78 7.33 23.14
C ALA A 90 1.77 6.49 22.30
N ALA A 91 1.79 5.18 22.51
CA ALA A 91 2.59 4.26 21.70
C ALA A 91 2.10 4.20 20.25
N ALA A 92 0.80 4.16 19.99
CA ALA A 92 0.25 4.19 18.65
C ALA A 92 0.62 5.49 17.90
N MET A 93 0.64 6.64 18.59
CA MET A 93 1.11 7.89 18.01
C MET A 93 2.61 7.85 17.66
N ALA A 94 3.43 7.27 18.54
CA ALA A 94 4.86 7.10 18.28
C ALA A 94 5.14 6.18 17.07
N ILE A 95 4.40 5.07 16.97
CA ILE A 95 4.44 4.18 15.80
C ILE A 95 3.97 4.92 14.54
N SER A 96 2.92 5.76 14.64
CA SER A 96 2.38 6.54 13.53
C SER A 96 3.42 7.48 12.92
N VAL A 97 4.22 8.15 13.74
CA VAL A 97 5.30 9.04 13.26
C VAL A 97 6.30 8.26 12.40
N MET A 98 6.60 7.02 12.77
CA MET A 98 7.53 6.17 12.01
C MET A 98 6.91 5.59 10.73
N MET A 99 5.63 5.23 10.77
CA MET A 99 4.92 4.64 9.63
C MET A 99 4.56 5.66 8.55
N LEU A 100 4.25 6.89 8.96
CA LEU A 100 3.72 7.93 8.10
C LEU A 100 4.59 8.22 6.87
N PRO A 101 5.91 8.49 6.99
CA PRO A 101 6.76 8.78 5.85
C PRO A 101 6.89 7.59 4.89
N ILE A 102 6.87 6.37 5.41
CA ILE A 102 6.95 5.15 4.61
C ILE A 102 5.70 5.03 3.71
N ILE A 103 4.51 5.21 4.30
CA ILE A 103 3.24 5.15 3.57
C ILE A 103 3.11 6.30 2.58
N ILE A 104 3.50 7.53 2.96
CA ILE A 104 3.51 8.69 2.04
C ILE A 104 4.37 8.39 0.82
N ARG A 105 5.61 7.97 1.04
CA ARG A 105 6.58 7.74 -0.03
C ARG A 105 6.16 6.59 -0.95
N ALA A 106 5.76 5.47 -0.38
CA ALA A 106 5.31 4.32 -1.15
C ALA A 106 4.03 4.63 -1.95
N SER A 107 3.09 5.38 -1.36
CA SER A 107 1.88 5.83 -2.04
C SER A 107 2.16 6.83 -3.15
N ASP A 108 3.08 7.80 -2.96
CA ASP A 108 3.49 8.75 -4.00
C ASP A 108 4.06 8.03 -5.23
N VAL A 109 4.93 7.04 -5.02
CA VAL A 109 5.47 6.21 -6.11
C VAL A 109 4.36 5.49 -6.87
N VAL A 110 3.41 4.89 -6.16
CA VAL A 110 2.28 4.16 -6.77
C VAL A 110 1.37 5.09 -7.57
N LEU A 111 1.06 6.28 -7.03
CA LEU A 111 0.21 7.25 -7.71
C LEU A 111 0.84 7.80 -9.00
N ARG A 112 2.16 7.92 -9.06
CA ARG A 112 2.90 8.30 -10.28
C ARG A 112 2.87 7.26 -11.37
N LEU A 113 2.62 5.98 -11.05
CA LEU A 113 2.49 4.91 -12.04
C LEU A 113 1.13 4.90 -12.74
N VAL A 114 0.17 5.70 -12.29
CA VAL A 114 -1.13 5.84 -12.97
C VAL A 114 -0.92 6.58 -14.30
N PRO A 115 -1.31 5.99 -15.46
CA PRO A 115 -1.11 6.60 -16.77
C PRO A 115 -1.80 7.97 -16.87
N GLY A 116 -1.06 8.98 -17.34
CA GLY A 116 -1.58 10.34 -17.54
C GLY A 116 -2.76 10.39 -18.51
N SER A 117 -2.74 9.53 -19.55
CA SER A 117 -3.83 9.42 -20.52
C SER A 117 -5.22 9.12 -19.89
N LEU A 118 -5.27 8.40 -18.77
CA LEU A 118 -6.52 8.17 -18.04
C LEU A 118 -7.04 9.46 -17.38
N LYS A 119 -6.14 10.28 -16.84
CA LYS A 119 -6.49 11.58 -16.26
C LYS A 119 -6.95 12.56 -17.36
N GLU A 120 -6.22 12.62 -18.46
CA GLU A 120 -6.55 13.44 -19.63
C GLU A 120 -7.91 13.07 -20.21
N ALA A 121 -8.20 11.78 -20.38
CA ALA A 121 -9.50 11.30 -20.83
C ALA A 121 -10.63 11.71 -19.87
N SER A 122 -10.40 11.68 -18.56
CA SER A 122 -11.36 12.13 -17.57
C SER A 122 -11.64 13.64 -17.67
N TYR A 123 -10.59 14.45 -17.88
CA TYR A 123 -10.74 15.89 -18.07
C TYR A 123 -11.46 16.22 -19.40
N ALA A 124 -11.17 15.48 -20.47
CA ALA A 124 -11.85 15.64 -21.77
C ALA A 124 -13.36 15.35 -21.68
N LEU A 125 -13.79 14.51 -20.73
CA LEU A 125 -15.21 14.24 -20.44
C LEU A 125 -15.81 15.27 -19.45
N GLY A 126 -15.10 16.36 -19.13
CA GLY A 126 -15.60 17.44 -18.27
C GLY A 126 -15.50 17.15 -16.77
N ALA A 127 -14.75 16.12 -16.34
CA ALA A 127 -14.57 15.87 -14.93
C ALA A 127 -13.58 16.85 -14.31
N GLY A 128 -13.92 17.41 -13.13
CA GLY A 128 -12.99 18.22 -12.35
C GLY A 128 -11.89 17.38 -11.68
N GLN A 129 -10.82 18.03 -11.21
CA GLN A 129 -9.64 17.39 -10.62
C GLN A 129 -9.99 16.40 -9.49
N TRP A 130 -10.81 16.81 -8.51
CA TRP A 130 -11.22 15.96 -7.40
C TRP A 130 -12.04 14.74 -7.85
N ARG A 131 -12.90 14.92 -8.86
CA ARG A 131 -13.68 13.83 -9.41
C ARG A 131 -12.78 12.81 -10.10
N THR A 132 -11.76 13.26 -10.83
CA THR A 132 -10.73 12.42 -11.45
C THR A 132 -9.93 11.65 -10.40
N VAL A 133 -9.52 12.30 -9.31
CA VAL A 133 -8.79 11.64 -8.21
C VAL A 133 -9.61 10.49 -7.63
N TRP A 134 -10.87 10.73 -7.24
CA TRP A 134 -11.70 9.74 -6.56
C TRP A 134 -12.18 8.61 -7.47
N HIS A 135 -12.46 8.88 -8.75
CA HIS A 135 -13.07 7.90 -9.65
C HIS A 135 -12.08 7.26 -10.63
N VAL A 136 -10.92 7.86 -10.85
CA VAL A 136 -9.91 7.35 -11.79
C VAL A 136 -8.59 7.04 -11.10
N THR A 137 -7.96 8.01 -10.45
CA THR A 137 -6.61 7.85 -9.89
C THR A 137 -6.58 6.84 -8.75
N LEU A 138 -7.38 7.04 -7.69
CA LEU A 138 -7.40 6.16 -6.51
C LEU A 138 -7.85 4.72 -6.83
N PRO A 139 -8.96 4.49 -7.59
CA PRO A 139 -9.35 3.13 -7.95
C PRO A 139 -8.31 2.41 -8.81
N THR A 140 -7.63 3.13 -9.70
CA THR A 140 -6.56 2.55 -10.54
C THR A 140 -5.34 2.19 -9.70
N ALA A 141 -4.97 3.04 -8.73
CA ALA A 141 -3.82 2.86 -7.84
C ALA A 141 -4.09 1.91 -6.66
N ARG A 142 -5.34 1.52 -6.40
CA ARG A 142 -5.76 0.85 -5.14
C ARG A 142 -4.89 -0.33 -4.72
N SER A 143 -4.49 -1.19 -5.64
CA SER A 143 -3.69 -2.38 -5.31
C SER A 143 -2.25 -2.04 -4.94
N GLY A 144 -1.68 -1.01 -5.56
CA GLY A 144 -0.38 -0.46 -5.19
C GLY A 144 -0.44 0.27 -3.85
N LEU A 145 -1.49 1.06 -3.60
CA LEU A 145 -1.72 1.71 -2.31
C LEU A 145 -1.86 0.70 -1.17
N MET A 146 -2.58 -0.41 -1.40
CA MET A 146 -2.64 -1.49 -0.42
C MET A 146 -1.25 -2.09 -0.14
N THR A 147 -0.40 -2.21 -1.16
CA THR A 147 0.99 -2.68 -0.95
C THR A 147 1.80 -1.67 -0.13
N ALA A 148 1.63 -0.37 -0.36
CA ALA A 148 2.25 0.69 0.43
C ALA A 148 1.82 0.63 1.91
N ILE A 149 0.54 0.43 2.16
CA ILE A 149 -0.02 0.27 3.52
C ILE A 149 0.55 -0.97 4.20
N ILE A 150 0.59 -2.11 3.50
CA ILE A 150 1.15 -3.36 4.03
C ILE A 150 2.62 -3.17 4.42
N LEU A 151 3.41 -2.48 3.59
CA LEU A 151 4.82 -2.21 3.86
C LEU A 151 5.00 -1.36 5.13
N GLY A 152 4.22 -0.28 5.27
CA GLY A 152 4.22 0.55 6.46
C GLY A 152 3.78 -0.21 7.71
N THR A 153 2.74 -1.04 7.59
CA THR A 153 2.23 -1.87 8.68
C THR A 153 3.26 -2.89 9.16
N ALA A 154 3.92 -3.58 8.24
CA ALA A 154 4.97 -4.56 8.58
C ALA A 154 6.11 -3.90 9.36
N ARG A 155 6.48 -2.67 8.99
CA ARG A 155 7.46 -1.87 9.73
C ARG A 155 6.96 -1.52 11.13
N GLY A 156 5.74 -0.99 11.24
CA GLY A 156 5.17 -0.52 12.51
C GLY A 156 4.98 -1.62 13.55
N ILE A 157 4.57 -2.83 13.13
CA ILE A 157 4.37 -3.96 14.05
C ILE A 157 5.68 -4.36 14.74
N GLY A 158 6.83 -4.25 14.07
CA GLY A 158 8.14 -4.61 14.61
C GLY A 158 8.81 -3.54 15.47
N GLU A 159 8.21 -2.35 15.62
CA GLU A 159 8.83 -1.25 16.35
C GLU A 159 8.83 -1.49 17.88
N THR A 160 10.03 -1.46 18.47
CA THR A 160 10.23 -1.64 19.92
C THR A 160 10.61 -0.33 20.57
N SER A 161 11.58 0.42 20.02
CA SER A 161 12.18 1.60 20.68
C SER A 161 11.19 2.73 20.96
N PRO A 162 10.33 3.17 20.06
CA PRO A 162 9.35 4.20 20.36
C PRO A 162 8.29 3.73 21.36
N VAL A 163 7.91 2.45 21.28
CA VAL A 163 6.91 1.85 22.19
C VAL A 163 7.44 1.74 23.63
N LEU A 164 8.73 1.39 23.79
CA LEU A 164 9.40 1.30 25.11
C LEU A 164 9.26 2.58 25.93
N LEU A 165 9.34 3.73 25.27
CA LEU A 165 9.27 5.03 25.95
C LEU A 165 7.83 5.46 26.28
N THR A 166 6.87 5.11 25.43
CA THR A 166 5.53 5.70 25.41
C THR A 166 4.42 4.78 25.93
N ALA A 167 4.58 3.45 25.82
CA ALA A 167 3.55 2.49 26.22
C ALA A 167 3.56 2.15 27.69
N GLY A 168 4.75 2.16 28.33
CA GLY A 168 4.96 1.53 29.62
C GLY A 168 4.95 0.00 29.53
N PHE A 169 5.14 -0.67 30.68
CA PHE A 169 5.12 -2.13 30.75
C PHE A 169 4.09 -2.58 31.82
N THR A 170 3.29 -3.59 31.49
CA THR A 170 2.35 -4.22 32.44
C THR A 170 2.27 -5.72 32.18
N ALA A 171 2.17 -6.51 33.24
CA ALA A 171 1.89 -7.93 33.13
C ALA A 171 0.39 -8.25 33.01
N ALA A 172 -0.47 -7.28 33.34
CA ALA A 172 -1.91 -7.42 33.31
C ALA A 172 -2.46 -7.16 31.88
N LEU A 173 -3.61 -7.76 31.60
CA LEU A 173 -4.34 -7.47 30.36
C LEU A 173 -4.98 -6.07 30.43
N ASN A 174 -4.51 -5.16 29.63
CA ASN A 174 -5.13 -3.85 29.42
C ASN A 174 -5.66 -3.77 27.98
N VAL A 175 -6.95 -3.56 27.82
CA VAL A 175 -7.62 -3.36 26.51
C VAL A 175 -8.02 -1.91 26.27
N ASN A 176 -7.86 -1.04 27.28
CA ASN A 176 -8.13 0.38 27.13
C ASN A 176 -6.87 1.11 26.61
N PRO A 177 -6.83 1.56 25.36
CA PRO A 177 -5.65 2.23 24.83
C PRO A 177 -5.44 3.63 25.41
N ALA A 178 -6.48 4.27 25.97
CA ALA A 178 -6.42 5.64 26.45
C ALA A 178 -5.83 5.79 27.84
N SER A 179 -5.83 4.73 28.65
CA SER A 179 -5.38 4.79 30.03
C SER A 179 -4.56 3.58 30.43
N GLY A 180 -3.49 3.85 31.19
CA GLY A 180 -2.59 2.85 31.75
C GLY A 180 -1.65 2.20 30.74
N PRO A 181 -0.60 1.56 31.24
CA PRO A 181 0.41 0.95 30.39
C PRO A 181 -0.16 -0.23 29.58
N MET A 182 0.38 -0.39 28.36
CA MET A 182 0.00 -1.45 27.44
C MET A 182 1.26 -2.03 26.78
N VAL A 183 1.33 -3.35 26.68
CA VAL A 183 2.53 -4.05 26.17
C VAL A 183 2.30 -4.53 24.75
N SER A 184 3.30 -4.32 23.89
CA SER A 184 3.36 -4.94 22.55
C SER A 184 4.22 -6.21 22.57
N LEU A 185 4.03 -7.09 21.56
CA LEU A 185 4.86 -8.28 21.38
C LEU A 185 6.35 -7.97 21.24
N PRO A 186 6.78 -6.97 20.42
CA PRO A 186 8.20 -6.59 20.34
C PRO A 186 8.75 -6.13 21.70
N LEU A 187 7.97 -5.33 22.45
CA LEU A 187 8.35 -4.86 23.78
C LEU A 187 8.44 -6.02 24.78
N ALA A 188 7.45 -6.92 24.77
CA ALA A 188 7.48 -8.12 25.64
C ALA A 188 8.70 -9.01 25.31
N THR A 189 8.99 -9.23 24.05
CA THR A 189 10.17 -9.98 23.61
C THR A 189 11.46 -9.36 24.14
N PHE A 190 11.59 -8.04 24.00
CA PHE A 190 12.76 -7.30 24.48
C PHE A 190 12.94 -7.43 25.99
N GLU A 191 11.88 -7.25 26.76
CA GLU A 191 11.93 -7.35 28.24
C GLU A 191 12.22 -8.77 28.70
N PHE A 192 11.66 -9.79 28.05
CA PHE A 192 11.92 -11.17 28.41
C PHE A 192 13.35 -11.61 28.12
N VAL A 193 13.89 -11.25 26.95
CA VAL A 193 15.28 -11.58 26.58
C VAL A 193 16.31 -10.84 27.41
N LYS A 194 15.97 -9.65 27.91
CA LYS A 194 16.83 -8.87 28.80
C LYS A 194 16.96 -9.45 30.21
N SER A 195 16.02 -10.31 30.59
CA SER A 195 16.05 -10.96 31.91
C SER A 195 17.25 -11.91 32.04
N PRO A 196 17.90 -12.00 33.21
CA PRO A 196 19.00 -12.95 33.42
C PRO A 196 18.51 -14.42 33.54
N GLU A 197 17.20 -14.64 33.70
CA GLU A 197 16.62 -15.95 33.92
C GLU A 197 16.46 -16.75 32.60
N PRO A 198 16.99 -17.98 32.51
CA PRO A 198 16.89 -18.81 31.30
C PRO A 198 15.44 -19.09 30.89
N THR A 199 14.51 -19.23 31.83
CA THR A 199 13.08 -19.43 31.58
C THR A 199 12.45 -18.22 30.87
N MET A 200 12.82 -17.02 31.28
CA MET A 200 12.35 -15.77 30.65
C MET A 200 12.93 -15.59 29.24
N ILE A 201 14.21 -15.92 29.07
CA ILE A 201 14.84 -15.90 27.75
C ILE A 201 14.11 -16.85 26.79
N ALA A 202 13.82 -18.09 27.23
CA ALA A 202 13.06 -19.05 26.42
C ALA A 202 11.66 -18.53 26.05
N ARG A 203 10.96 -17.86 26.99
CA ARG A 203 9.68 -17.17 26.72
C ARG A 203 9.85 -16.03 25.73
N GLY A 204 10.95 -15.27 25.80
CA GLY A 204 11.28 -14.22 24.86
C GLY A 204 11.37 -14.74 23.41
N PHE A 205 12.09 -15.85 23.21
CA PHE A 205 12.15 -16.50 21.89
C PHE A 205 10.80 -17.04 21.43
N GLY A 206 9.99 -17.62 22.35
CA GLY A 206 8.62 -18.03 22.04
C GLY A 206 7.74 -16.85 21.64
N THR A 207 7.86 -15.71 22.32
CA THR A 207 7.13 -14.47 21.99
C THR A 207 7.56 -13.92 20.64
N ALA A 208 8.85 -13.97 20.32
CA ALA A 208 9.37 -13.59 19.00
C ALA A 208 8.82 -14.48 17.88
N ALA A 209 8.71 -15.79 18.10
CA ALA A 209 8.11 -16.71 17.13
C ALA A 209 6.62 -16.39 16.90
N VAL A 210 5.87 -16.08 17.96
CA VAL A 210 4.46 -15.64 17.83
C VAL A 210 4.36 -14.30 17.11
N LEU A 211 5.27 -13.34 17.35
CA LEU A 211 5.33 -12.08 16.63
C LEU A 211 5.54 -12.32 15.14
N MET A 212 6.52 -13.16 14.76
CA MET A 212 6.78 -13.51 13.36
C MET A 212 5.55 -14.15 12.68
N PHE A 213 4.89 -15.07 13.38
CA PHE A 213 3.66 -15.68 12.89
C PHE A 213 2.53 -14.65 12.73
N LEU A 214 2.35 -13.76 13.69
CA LEU A 214 1.32 -12.69 13.64
C LEU A 214 1.58 -11.74 12.47
N VAL A 215 2.83 -11.32 12.26
CA VAL A 215 3.21 -10.45 11.12
C VAL A 215 2.92 -11.16 9.80
N LEU A 216 3.30 -12.42 9.67
CA LEU A 216 3.02 -13.22 8.47
C LEU A 216 1.52 -13.36 8.21
N LEU A 217 0.74 -13.66 9.26
CA LEU A 217 -0.72 -13.76 9.18
C LEU A 217 -1.34 -12.44 8.71
N LEU A 218 -0.98 -11.32 9.34
CA LEU A 218 -1.48 -10.01 8.98
C LEU A 218 -1.08 -9.61 7.55
N PHE A 219 0.14 -9.96 7.13
CA PHE A 219 0.61 -9.75 5.76
C PHE A 219 -0.24 -10.55 4.76
N ILE A 220 -0.52 -11.82 5.03
CA ILE A 220 -1.36 -12.66 4.18
C ILE A 220 -2.78 -12.11 4.10
N VAL A 221 -3.39 -11.76 5.23
CA VAL A 221 -4.74 -11.18 5.31
C VAL A 221 -4.80 -9.86 4.53
N ALA A 222 -3.86 -8.95 4.76
CA ALA A 222 -3.80 -7.67 4.05
C ALA A 222 -3.59 -7.88 2.54
N ARG A 223 -2.78 -8.88 2.13
CA ARG A 223 -2.55 -9.23 0.73
C ARG A 223 -3.80 -9.79 0.04
N ILE A 224 -4.59 -10.57 0.77
CA ILE A 224 -5.88 -11.11 0.27
C ILE A 224 -6.88 -9.97 0.09
N ILE A 225 -7.02 -9.08 1.08
CA ILE A 225 -7.92 -7.92 1.05
C ILE A 225 -7.49 -6.92 -0.03
N GLY A 226 -6.19 -6.66 -0.17
CA GLY A 226 -5.63 -5.72 -1.14
C GLY A 226 -5.81 -6.12 -2.60
N GLY A 227 -6.16 -7.38 -2.86
CA GLY A 227 -6.43 -7.90 -4.19
C GLY A 227 -5.19 -8.02 -5.07
N ARG A 228 -5.42 -8.36 -6.34
CA ARG A 228 -4.35 -8.54 -7.33
C ARG A 228 -3.91 -7.19 -7.89
N GLY A 229 -2.58 -6.99 -8.00
CA GLY A 229 -2.00 -5.77 -8.56
C GLY A 229 -2.49 -5.44 -9.98
N PRO A 230 -2.49 -4.15 -10.37
CA PRO A 230 -2.77 -3.75 -11.74
C PRO A 230 -1.74 -4.43 -12.65
N GLY A 231 -2.22 -5.19 -13.63
CA GLY A 231 -1.36 -5.97 -14.56
C GLY A 231 -1.52 -7.47 -14.47
N ASN A 232 -1.95 -8.03 -13.34
CA ASN A 232 -2.27 -9.46 -13.25
C ASN A 232 -3.72 -9.73 -13.65
N LEU A 233 -3.95 -9.82 -14.97
CA LEU A 233 -5.22 -10.29 -15.49
C LEU A 233 -5.47 -11.73 -14.99
N SER A 234 -6.65 -11.99 -14.44
CA SER A 234 -7.07 -13.34 -14.12
C SER A 234 -6.96 -14.22 -15.38
N LYS A 235 -6.60 -15.50 -15.22
CA LYS A 235 -6.56 -16.45 -16.35
C LYS A 235 -7.86 -16.42 -17.18
N SER A 236 -9.01 -16.19 -16.56
CA SER A 236 -10.28 -16.01 -17.24
C SER A 236 -10.39 -14.70 -18.04
N GLN A 237 -9.84 -13.61 -17.52
CA GLN A 237 -9.79 -12.32 -18.23
C GLN A 237 -8.78 -12.33 -19.38
N MET A 238 -7.63 -12.98 -19.21
CA MET A 238 -6.68 -13.21 -20.31
C MET A 238 -7.32 -14.05 -21.43
N ARG A 239 -8.03 -15.11 -21.08
CA ARG A 239 -8.76 -15.94 -22.06
C ARG A 239 -9.84 -15.14 -22.78
N ARG A 240 -10.61 -14.30 -22.07
CA ARG A 240 -11.62 -13.42 -22.68
C ARG A 240 -11.01 -12.38 -23.61
N ARG A 241 -9.86 -11.75 -23.23
CA ARG A 241 -9.14 -10.81 -24.09
C ARG A 241 -8.57 -11.51 -25.33
N ALA A 242 -7.94 -12.67 -25.15
CA ALA A 242 -7.45 -13.46 -26.27
C ALA A 242 -8.55 -13.90 -27.23
N LYS A 243 -9.74 -14.25 -26.71
CA LYS A 243 -10.90 -14.61 -27.54
C LYS A 243 -11.41 -13.39 -28.31
N ARG A 244 -11.58 -12.22 -27.68
CA ARG A 244 -11.98 -10.97 -28.38
C ARG A 244 -10.96 -10.55 -29.42
N SER A 245 -9.67 -10.61 -29.11
CA SER A 245 -8.61 -10.28 -30.09
C SER A 245 -8.65 -11.19 -31.33
N ARG A 246 -8.95 -12.50 -31.15
CA ARG A 246 -9.12 -13.43 -32.28
C ARG A 246 -10.39 -13.15 -33.08
N GLU A 247 -11.49 -12.81 -32.42
CA GLU A 247 -12.75 -12.43 -33.09
C GLU A 247 -12.59 -11.13 -33.88
N ASP A 248 -11.89 -10.15 -33.34
CA ASP A 248 -11.60 -8.89 -34.02
C ASP A 248 -10.69 -9.13 -35.22
N HIS A 249 -9.64 -9.93 -35.08
CA HIS A 249 -8.76 -10.28 -36.20
C HIS A 249 -9.54 -10.98 -37.33
N GLN A 250 -10.42 -11.91 -37.01
CA GLN A 250 -11.30 -12.57 -38.01
C GLN A 250 -12.24 -11.60 -38.68
N ARG A 251 -12.76 -10.58 -37.96
CA ARG A 251 -13.61 -9.54 -38.54
C ARG A 251 -12.83 -8.63 -39.51
N PHE A 252 -11.59 -8.27 -39.17
CA PHE A 252 -10.73 -7.49 -40.06
C PHE A 252 -10.36 -8.25 -41.30
N THR A 253 -9.97 -9.52 -41.19
CA THR A 253 -9.62 -10.36 -42.36
C THR A 253 -10.82 -10.56 -43.27
N LYS A 254 -12.05 -10.76 -42.75
CA LYS A 254 -13.27 -10.84 -43.56
C LYS A 254 -13.58 -9.52 -44.27
N ARG A 255 -13.36 -8.37 -43.63
CA ARG A 255 -13.56 -7.05 -44.26
C ARG A 255 -12.54 -6.79 -45.36
N GLU A 256 -11.30 -7.18 -45.18
CA GLU A 256 -10.26 -7.07 -46.22
C GLU A 256 -10.58 -7.97 -47.41
N ALA A 257 -11.00 -9.22 -47.19
CA ALA A 257 -11.40 -10.14 -48.23
C ALA A 257 -12.61 -9.61 -49.03
N SER A 258 -13.64 -9.06 -48.37
CA SER A 258 -14.79 -8.48 -49.04
C SER A 258 -14.44 -7.17 -49.82
N ARG A 259 -13.40 -6.46 -49.39
CA ARG A 259 -12.94 -5.25 -50.09
C ARG A 259 -12.09 -5.57 -51.31
N SER A 260 -11.30 -6.65 -51.29
CA SER A 260 -10.56 -7.17 -52.42
C SER A 260 -11.48 -7.72 -53.51
N ASP A 261 -12.58 -8.40 -53.12
CA ASP A 261 -13.59 -8.90 -54.07
C ASP A 261 -14.41 -7.76 -54.73
N SER A 262 -14.58 -6.62 -54.07
CA SER A 262 -15.28 -5.46 -54.64
C SER A 262 -14.41 -4.60 -55.57
N VAL A 263 -13.11 -4.79 -55.55
CA VAL A 263 -12.15 -4.17 -56.47
C VAL A 263 -11.75 -5.21 -57.54
N GLN A 264 -12.74 -5.75 -58.30
CA GLN A 264 -12.41 -6.42 -59.56
C GLN A 264 -11.91 -5.38 -60.57
N PRO A 265 -10.75 -5.58 -61.23
CA PRO A 265 -10.33 -4.72 -62.30
C PRO A 265 -11.34 -4.85 -63.43
N THR A 266 -11.94 -3.75 -63.84
CA THR A 266 -12.74 -3.68 -65.07
C THR A 266 -11.89 -4.22 -66.22
N PRO A 267 -12.39 -5.19 -67.03
CA PRO A 267 -11.66 -5.67 -68.15
C PRO A 267 -11.33 -4.51 -69.10
N PRO A 268 -10.15 -4.45 -69.76
CA PRO A 268 -9.79 -3.38 -70.63
C PRO A 268 -10.80 -3.34 -71.78
N SER A 269 -11.44 -2.18 -71.95
CA SER A 269 -12.31 -1.92 -73.08
C SER A 269 -11.50 -2.18 -74.39
N SER A 270 -12.02 -3.11 -75.19
CA SER A 270 -11.47 -3.40 -76.54
C SER A 270 -11.37 -2.10 -77.30
N SER A 271 -10.14 -1.61 -77.49
CA SER A 271 -9.85 -0.48 -78.42
C SER A 271 -10.19 -0.91 -79.84
N SER A 272 -11.26 -0.31 -80.42
CA SER A 272 -11.56 -0.39 -81.81
C SER A 272 -10.36 0.10 -82.64
N SER A 273 -9.75 -0.81 -83.38
CA SER A 273 -8.75 -0.51 -84.42
C SER A 273 -9.39 0.38 -85.47
N ARG A 274 -9.15 1.69 -85.44
CA ARG A 274 -9.40 2.62 -86.50
C ARG A 274 -8.19 2.53 -87.44
N SER A 275 -8.35 1.85 -88.59
CA SER A 275 -7.46 1.87 -89.67
C SER A 275 -7.39 3.29 -90.22
N LEU A 276 -6.24 3.95 -90.15
CA LEU A 276 -5.92 5.17 -90.86
C LEU A 276 -5.53 4.77 -92.26
N ASP A 277 -6.41 5.06 -93.18
CA ASP A 277 -6.21 4.97 -94.63
C ASP A 277 -5.39 6.18 -95.09
N PHE A 278 -4.15 5.95 -95.49
CA PHE A 278 -3.31 6.94 -96.15
C PHE A 278 -3.57 6.85 -97.65
N GLY A 279 -4.42 7.73 -98.13
CA GLY A 279 -4.58 7.95 -99.59
C GLY A 279 -3.45 8.79 -100.13
N ASP A 280 -2.72 8.18 -101.02
CA ASP A 280 -1.78 8.79 -101.92
C ASP A 280 -2.44 9.80 -102.86
N SER A 281 -1.68 10.84 -103.12
CA SER A 281 -1.47 11.44 -104.50
C SER A 281 -1.98 12.85 -104.77
N PRO A 282 -1.58 13.42 -105.87
CA PRO A 282 -0.28 13.48 -106.56
C PRO A 282 0.38 14.85 -106.47
#